data_28dab172d1a8bedb3a93d9f9d2dd94c3
#
_entry.id   28dab172d1a8bedb3a93d9f9d2dd94c3
#
_cell.length_a   1.000
_cell.length_b   1.000
_cell.length_c   1.000
_cell.angle_alpha   90.00
_cell.angle_beta   90.00
_cell.angle_gamma   90.00
#
_symmetry.space_group_name_H-M   'P 1'
#
loop_
_entity.id
_entity.type
_entity.pdbx_description
1 polymer ?
#
loop_
_entity_poly.entity_id
_entity_poly.type
_entity_poly.pdbx_seq_one_letter_code
_entity_poly.pdbx_strand_id
1 'polypeptide(L)'
;MIQLDIIREAAPDVAEAMLNELLRQRRNIELIASENFVSPAVMAAMGSHLTNKYAEGYPDKRYYGGCEYVDVVENIARDRACQLFGAEHANVQPNGGSSANFAVYFALLQPGDKVLGMD
;
A
#
# COMPACT_ATOMS: atom_id res chain seq x y z
N MET A 1 -13.37 -9.23 8.01
CA MET A 1 -13.69 -8.39 9.17
C MET A 1 -12.45 -8.36 10.04
N ILE A 2 -11.92 -7.20 10.38
CA ILE A 2 -10.79 -7.08 11.30
C ILE A 2 -11.25 -7.65 12.63
N GLN A 3 -10.44 -8.53 13.24
CA GLN A 3 -10.76 -9.10 14.55
C GLN A 3 -10.51 -8.04 15.63
N LEU A 4 -11.47 -7.14 15.84
CA LEU A 4 -11.37 -6.06 16.85
C LEU A 4 -11.16 -6.61 18.26
N ASP A 5 -11.57 -7.84 18.54
CA ASP A 5 -11.45 -8.44 19.86
C ASP A 5 -9.98 -8.64 20.27
N ILE A 6 -9.12 -9.07 19.34
CA ILE A 6 -7.68 -9.20 19.59
C ILE A 6 -7.06 -7.83 19.93
N ILE A 7 -7.47 -6.79 19.20
CA ILE A 7 -6.98 -5.43 19.44
C ILE A 7 -7.53 -4.90 20.76
N ARG A 8 -8.79 -5.19 21.08
CA ARG A 8 -9.43 -4.75 22.34
C ARG A 8 -8.78 -5.33 23.58
N GLU A 9 -8.32 -6.58 23.51
CA GLU A 9 -7.56 -7.21 24.59
C GLU A 9 -6.21 -6.53 24.83
N ALA A 10 -5.52 -6.10 23.78
CA ALA A 10 -4.19 -5.50 23.85
C ALA A 10 -4.23 -3.97 24.05
N ALA A 11 -5.17 -3.27 23.41
CA ALA A 11 -5.28 -1.82 23.38
C ALA A 11 -6.76 -1.41 23.21
N PRO A 12 -7.53 -1.36 24.31
CA PRO A 12 -8.98 -1.11 24.25
C PRO A 12 -9.33 0.28 23.70
N ASP A 13 -8.54 1.29 23.95
CA ASP A 13 -8.69 2.64 23.42
C ASP A 13 -8.52 2.70 21.88
N VAL A 14 -7.57 1.96 21.35
CA VAL A 14 -7.37 1.83 19.92
C VAL A 14 -8.55 1.09 19.27
N ALA A 15 -9.01 0.01 19.87
CA ALA A 15 -10.17 -0.75 19.36
C ALA A 15 -11.44 0.10 19.35
N GLU A 16 -11.65 0.95 20.38
CA GLU A 16 -12.76 1.89 20.43
C GLU A 16 -12.67 2.94 19.30
N ALA A 17 -11.49 3.54 19.10
CA ALA A 17 -11.27 4.49 18.01
C ALA A 17 -11.52 3.85 16.63
N MET A 18 -11.06 2.61 16.40
CA MET A 18 -11.31 1.88 15.17
C MET A 18 -12.80 1.58 14.94
N LEU A 19 -13.53 1.24 15.99
CA LEU A 19 -14.98 1.05 15.90
C LEU A 19 -15.70 2.36 15.55
N ASN A 20 -15.33 3.46 16.21
CA ASN A 20 -15.91 4.77 15.95
C ASN A 20 -15.64 5.23 14.50
N GLU A 21 -14.44 4.98 13.98
CA GLU A 21 -14.11 5.25 12.57
C GLU A 21 -14.95 4.40 11.61
N LEU A 22 -15.13 3.12 11.90
CA LEU A 22 -16.02 2.28 11.09
C LEU A 22 -17.46 2.81 11.06
N LEU A 23 -17.97 3.27 12.21
CA LEU A 23 -19.30 3.86 12.30
C LEU A 23 -19.39 5.19 11.55
N ARG A 24 -18.33 6.01 11.60
CA ARG A 24 -18.22 7.23 10.82
C ARG A 24 -18.30 6.95 9.32
N GLN A 25 -17.50 6.03 8.82
CA GLN A 25 -17.48 5.66 7.40
C GLN A 25 -18.82 5.11 6.91
N ARG A 26 -19.56 4.39 7.75
CA ARG A 26 -20.88 3.88 7.40
C ARG A 26 -21.98 4.95 7.38
N ARG A 27 -21.81 5.99 8.16
CA ARG A 27 -22.82 7.07 8.31
C ARG A 27 -22.61 8.19 7.31
N ASN A 28 -21.38 8.47 6.94
CA ASN A 28 -21.02 9.62 6.10
C ASN A 28 -20.82 9.18 4.65
N ILE A 29 -21.08 10.09 3.73
CA ILE A 29 -20.72 9.95 2.32
C ILE A 29 -19.34 10.61 2.15
N GLU A 30 -18.36 9.83 1.70
CA GLU A 30 -17.03 10.33 1.42
C GLU A 30 -16.98 10.91 0.00
N LEU A 31 -16.55 12.17 -0.11
CA LEU A 31 -16.46 12.90 -1.38
C LEU A 31 -15.02 13.20 -1.82
N ILE A 32 -14.04 12.72 -1.07
CA ILE A 32 -12.62 12.87 -1.43
C ILE A 32 -12.27 11.84 -2.50
N ALA A 33 -11.94 12.30 -3.71
CA ALA A 33 -11.70 11.44 -4.87
C ALA A 33 -10.52 10.45 -4.69
N SER A 34 -9.57 10.75 -3.82
CA SER A 34 -8.43 9.89 -3.51
C SER A 34 -8.73 8.80 -2.47
N GLU A 35 -9.89 8.82 -1.83
CA GLU A 35 -10.29 7.83 -0.85
C GLU A 35 -11.18 6.77 -1.49
N ASN A 36 -10.88 5.51 -1.22
CA ASN A 36 -11.64 4.37 -1.70
C ASN A 36 -11.78 3.32 -0.59
N PHE A 37 -12.93 2.67 -0.53
CA PHE A 37 -13.16 1.54 0.37
C PHE A 37 -12.48 0.30 -0.20
N VAL A 38 -11.47 -0.20 0.48
CA VAL A 38 -10.78 -1.42 0.09
C VAL A 38 -11.57 -2.67 0.46
N SER A 39 -11.34 -3.76 -0.26
CA SER A 39 -11.99 -5.04 0.06
C SER A 39 -11.48 -5.61 1.39
N PRO A 40 -12.27 -6.46 2.06
CA PRO A 40 -11.80 -7.17 3.25
C PRO A 40 -10.52 -7.99 3.02
N ALA A 41 -10.31 -8.51 1.80
CA ALA A 41 -9.11 -9.25 1.44
C ALA A 41 -7.86 -8.36 1.46
N VAL A 42 -7.95 -7.12 0.97
CA VAL A 42 -6.84 -6.16 1.03
C VAL A 42 -6.49 -5.83 2.48
N MET A 43 -7.49 -5.54 3.32
CA MET A 43 -7.26 -5.27 4.74
C MET A 43 -6.62 -6.45 5.46
N ALA A 44 -7.07 -7.68 5.17
CA ALA A 44 -6.51 -8.89 5.77
C ALA A 44 -5.06 -9.15 5.32
N ALA A 45 -4.74 -8.90 4.06
CA ALA A 45 -3.38 -9.05 3.55
C ALA A 45 -2.41 -8.05 4.18
N MET A 46 -2.82 -6.79 4.35
CA MET A 46 -2.02 -5.76 4.99
C MET A 46 -1.72 -6.06 6.46
N GLY A 47 -2.66 -6.66 7.20
CA GLY A 47 -2.52 -7.06 8.60
C GLY A 47 -2.03 -8.50 8.80
N SER A 48 -1.41 -9.11 7.80
CA SER A 48 -0.93 -10.48 7.86
C SER A 48 0.49 -10.59 8.44
N HIS A 49 0.96 -11.84 8.59
CA HIS A 49 2.33 -12.14 9.02
C HIS A 49 3.42 -11.63 8.05
N LEU A 50 3.07 -11.25 6.83
CA LEU A 50 3.98 -10.56 5.91
C LEU A 50 4.52 -9.25 6.49
N THR A 51 3.77 -8.60 7.39
CA THR A 51 4.19 -7.41 8.14
C THR A 51 5.48 -7.62 8.94
N ASN A 52 5.78 -8.87 9.34
CA ASN A 52 6.98 -9.19 10.12
C ASN A 52 8.25 -9.31 9.27
N LYS A 53 8.13 -9.32 7.94
CA LYS A 53 9.27 -9.59 7.07
C LYS A 53 9.81 -8.34 6.40
N TYR A 54 11.02 -7.98 6.75
CA TYR A 54 11.81 -7.01 6.00
C TYR A 54 12.28 -7.61 4.67
N ALA A 55 12.23 -6.80 3.55
CA ALA A 55 12.54 -7.28 2.20
C ALA A 55 13.20 -6.19 1.35
N GLU A 56 14.27 -5.61 1.87
CA GLU A 56 15.06 -4.62 1.13
C GLU A 56 15.68 -5.22 -0.13
N GLY A 57 15.71 -4.44 -1.20
CA GLY A 57 16.11 -4.86 -2.52
C GLY A 57 14.91 -5.25 -3.40
N TYR A 58 15.14 -6.04 -4.42
CA TYR A 58 14.12 -6.49 -5.37
C TYR A 58 13.97 -8.01 -5.34
N PRO A 59 12.89 -8.58 -5.85
CA PRO A 59 12.77 -10.03 -6.00
C PRO A 59 14.02 -10.64 -6.63
N ASP A 60 14.48 -11.75 -6.08
CA ASP A 60 15.72 -12.46 -6.44
C ASP A 60 17.02 -11.68 -6.21
N LYS A 61 16.96 -10.44 -5.71
CA LYS A 61 18.10 -9.57 -5.42
C LYS A 61 17.93 -8.85 -4.07
N ARG A 62 17.62 -9.60 -3.04
CA ARG A 62 17.46 -9.09 -1.68
C ARG A 62 18.81 -8.96 -0.97
N TYR A 63 18.86 -8.06 0.00
CA TYR A 63 20.09 -7.88 0.79
C TYR A 63 20.28 -8.98 1.84
N TYR A 64 19.23 -9.77 2.16
CA TYR A 64 19.25 -10.87 3.12
C TYR A 64 18.22 -11.95 2.76
N GLY A 65 18.34 -13.09 3.42
CA GLY A 65 17.52 -14.27 3.14
C GLY A 65 16.11 -14.25 3.72
N GLY A 66 15.35 -15.29 3.41
CA GLY A 66 13.98 -15.50 3.90
C GLY A 66 12.93 -14.71 3.15
N CYS A 67 13.21 -14.26 1.94
CA CYS A 67 12.32 -13.43 1.14
C CYS A 67 11.58 -14.19 0.03
N GLU A 68 11.72 -15.50 -0.06
CA GLU A 68 11.17 -16.33 -1.14
C GLU A 68 9.66 -16.16 -1.34
N TYR A 69 8.89 -16.03 -0.27
CA TYR A 69 7.44 -15.83 -0.37
C TYR A 69 7.03 -14.36 -0.55
N VAL A 70 7.80 -13.43 -0.01
CA VAL A 70 7.63 -12.00 -0.27
C VAL A 70 7.91 -11.70 -1.74
N ASP A 71 8.92 -12.35 -2.34
CA ASP A 71 9.24 -12.23 -3.75
C ASP A 71 8.07 -12.69 -4.63
N VAL A 72 7.41 -13.79 -4.26
CA VAL A 72 6.20 -14.26 -4.96
C VAL A 72 5.09 -13.20 -4.91
N VAL A 73 4.83 -12.63 -3.74
CA VAL A 73 3.79 -11.60 -3.58
C VAL A 73 4.12 -10.33 -4.37
N GLU A 74 5.37 -9.87 -4.33
CA GLU A 74 5.79 -8.68 -5.07
C GLU A 74 5.72 -8.90 -6.58
N ASN A 75 6.16 -10.07 -7.08
CA ASN A 75 6.05 -10.41 -8.50
C ASN A 75 4.59 -10.47 -8.97
N ILE A 76 3.69 -11.10 -8.20
CA ILE A 76 2.25 -11.10 -8.50
C ILE A 76 1.70 -9.67 -8.59
N ALA A 77 2.08 -8.80 -7.66
CA ALA A 77 1.64 -7.41 -7.67
C ALA A 77 2.14 -6.65 -8.90
N ARG A 78 3.40 -6.83 -9.28
CA ARG A 78 3.99 -6.23 -10.48
C ARG A 78 3.30 -6.70 -11.75
N ASP A 79 3.11 -8.01 -11.89
CA ASP A 79 2.47 -8.61 -13.07
C ASP A 79 1.03 -8.11 -13.22
N ARG A 80 0.29 -8.07 -12.13
CA ARG A 80 -1.10 -7.57 -12.13
C ARG A 80 -1.17 -6.07 -12.42
N ALA A 81 -0.23 -5.27 -11.92
CA ALA A 81 -0.15 -3.86 -12.26
C ALA A 81 0.12 -3.67 -13.76
N CYS A 82 1.07 -4.42 -14.34
CA CYS A 82 1.32 -4.40 -15.78
C CYS A 82 0.07 -4.78 -16.59
N GLN A 83 -0.64 -5.83 -16.19
CA GLN A 83 -1.88 -6.25 -16.86
C GLN A 83 -2.99 -5.20 -16.77
N LEU A 84 -3.18 -4.63 -15.57
CA LEU A 84 -4.25 -3.66 -15.31
C LEU A 84 -4.06 -2.37 -16.12
N PHE A 85 -2.83 -1.89 -16.21
CA PHE A 85 -2.52 -0.60 -16.85
C PHE A 85 -1.99 -0.74 -18.27
N GLY A 86 -1.83 -1.96 -18.80
CA GLY A 86 -1.21 -2.20 -20.11
C GLY A 86 0.23 -1.72 -20.18
N ALA A 87 0.96 -1.76 -19.06
CA ALA A 87 2.33 -1.29 -18.94
C ALA A 87 3.34 -2.43 -19.15
N GLU A 88 4.49 -2.11 -19.74
CA GLU A 88 5.59 -3.07 -19.90
C GLU A 88 6.30 -3.37 -18.56
N HIS A 89 6.33 -2.40 -17.66
CA HIS A 89 7.00 -2.49 -16.37
C HIS A 89 6.17 -1.85 -15.26
N ALA A 90 6.31 -2.35 -14.05
CA ALA A 90 5.73 -1.78 -12.85
C ALA A 90 6.70 -1.88 -11.67
N ASN A 91 6.69 -0.86 -10.82
CA ASN A 91 7.32 -0.88 -9.51
C ASN A 91 6.24 -0.67 -8.46
N VAL A 92 6.10 -1.61 -7.54
CA VAL A 92 5.07 -1.61 -6.50
C VAL A 92 5.63 -1.35 -5.10
N GLN A 93 6.91 -0.98 -5.01
CA GLN A 93 7.58 -0.74 -3.72
C GLN A 93 7.29 0.63 -3.08
N PRO A 94 6.97 1.72 -3.81
CA PRO A 94 6.66 2.99 -3.15
C PRO A 94 5.52 2.80 -2.13
N ASN A 95 5.74 3.29 -0.93
CA ASN A 95 4.78 3.17 0.18
C ASN A 95 3.67 4.23 0.19
N GLY A 96 3.67 5.11 -0.80
CA GLY A 96 2.65 6.15 -0.95
C GLY A 96 2.81 6.94 -2.24
N GLY A 97 1.76 7.69 -2.62
CA GLY A 97 1.75 8.49 -3.86
C GLY A 97 2.85 9.53 -3.93
N SER A 98 3.19 10.17 -2.82
CA SER A 98 4.26 11.18 -2.78
C SER A 98 5.62 10.57 -3.12
N SER A 99 5.96 9.42 -2.55
CA SER A 99 7.22 8.73 -2.86
C SER A 99 7.25 8.19 -4.29
N ALA A 100 6.11 7.72 -4.80
CA ALA A 100 5.99 7.28 -6.19
C ALA A 100 6.21 8.45 -7.17
N ASN A 101 5.56 9.60 -6.94
CA ASN A 101 5.73 10.80 -7.75
C ASN A 101 7.18 11.32 -7.68
N PHE A 102 7.77 11.28 -6.50
CA PHE A 102 9.16 11.70 -6.33
C PHE A 102 10.13 10.83 -7.14
N ALA A 103 9.92 9.51 -7.14
CA ALA A 103 10.70 8.59 -7.96
C ALA A 103 10.58 8.90 -9.45
N VAL A 104 9.37 9.23 -9.93
CA VAL A 104 9.14 9.63 -11.33
C VAL A 104 9.88 10.93 -11.66
N TYR A 105 9.80 11.94 -10.80
CA TYR A 105 10.51 13.19 -11.01
C TYR A 105 12.03 12.98 -11.08
N PHE A 106 12.56 12.18 -10.17
CA PHE A 106 13.99 11.83 -10.17
C PHE A 106 14.44 11.09 -11.42
N ALA A 107 13.58 10.24 -11.97
CA ALA A 107 13.92 9.46 -13.16
C ALA A 107 13.87 10.27 -14.45
N LEU A 108 12.97 11.27 -14.54
CA LEU A 108 12.63 11.92 -15.80
C LEU A 108 13.08 13.38 -15.89
N LEU A 109 13.33 14.06 -14.78
CA LEU A 109 13.54 15.50 -14.75
C LEU A 109 14.92 15.90 -14.25
N GLN A 110 15.39 17.05 -14.72
CA GLN A 110 16.56 17.74 -14.20
C GLN A 110 16.15 19.05 -13.50
N PRO A 111 16.94 19.57 -12.59
CA PRO A 111 16.69 20.88 -11.98
C PRO A 111 16.50 21.97 -13.05
N GLY A 112 15.34 22.64 -13.03
CA GLY A 112 14.96 23.65 -14.00
C GLY A 112 13.97 23.19 -15.06
N ASP A 113 13.70 21.91 -15.18
CA ASP A 113 12.65 21.40 -16.07
C ASP A 113 11.26 21.84 -15.62
N LYS A 114 10.36 22.03 -16.58
CA LYS A 114 8.99 22.49 -16.33
C LYS A 114 8.03 21.31 -16.19
N VAL A 115 7.24 21.36 -15.15
CA VAL A 115 6.15 20.39 -14.89
C VAL A 115 4.83 21.13 -14.94
N LEU A 116 3.86 20.57 -15.65
CA LEU A 116 2.48 21.03 -15.64
C LEU A 116 1.70 20.24 -14.58
N GLY A 117 1.08 20.93 -13.64
CA GLY A 117 0.20 20.36 -12.64
C GLY A 117 -1.19 21.01 -12.73
N MET A 118 -2.18 20.33 -12.15
CA MET A 118 -3.49 20.94 -11.88
C MET A 118 -3.41 21.75 -10.58
N ASP A 119 -4.12 22.88 -10.56
CA ASP A 119 -4.29 23.73 -9.38
C ASP A 119 -5.40 23.19 -8.47
#